data_785d78614597b7f2dc7efa0b4584f446
#
_entry.id   785d78614597b7f2dc7efa0b4584f446
#
_cell.length_a   1.000
_cell.length_b   1.000
_cell.length_c   1.000
_cell.angle_alpha   90.00
_cell.angle_beta   90.00
_cell.angle_gamma   90.00
#
_symmetry.space_group_name_H-M   'P 1'
#
loop_
_entity.id
_entity.type
_entity.pdbx_description
1 polymer ?
#
loop_
_entity_poly.entity_id
_entity_poly.type
_entity_poly.pdbx_seq_one_letter_code
_entity_poly.pdbx_strand_id
1 'polypeptide(L)'
;YLNHQILRNEWNYDGVLVSDWGSIQQMIPHGFCADLKEAAMKAANASVDIDMMGYAYTKHLEDLVASGKVSEKTIDEAVRNILRLKFRLGLFDNPYTKVEKKLPYYTAESLAKAKRAAMESAVLLKNNGVMRGLRKR
;
A
#
# COMPACT_ATOMS: atom_id res chain seq x y z
N TYR A 1 -1.22 17.25 -3.78
CA TYR A 1 -2.33 17.88 -3.07
C TYR A 1 -2.97 16.91 -2.06
N LEU A 2 -3.51 15.75 -2.49
CA LEU A 2 -4.26 14.83 -1.60
C LEU A 2 -3.44 14.36 -0.41
N ASN A 3 -2.23 13.85 -0.62
CA ASN A 3 -1.42 13.28 0.45
C ASN A 3 -0.88 14.35 1.41
N HIS A 4 -0.39 15.47 0.87
CA HIS A 4 0.23 16.50 1.69
C HIS A 4 -0.81 17.45 2.28
N GLN A 5 -1.65 18.08 1.45
CA GLN A 5 -2.60 19.08 1.92
C GLN A 5 -3.75 18.45 2.72
N ILE A 6 -4.45 17.49 2.12
CA ILE A 6 -5.63 16.91 2.77
C ILE A 6 -5.22 15.95 3.90
N LEU A 7 -4.44 14.90 3.56
CA LEU A 7 -4.14 13.85 4.51
C LEU A 7 -3.26 14.33 5.67
N ARG A 8 -2.13 15.00 5.35
CA ARG A 8 -1.19 15.43 6.38
C ARG A 8 -1.64 16.69 7.12
N ASN A 9 -2.06 17.74 6.39
CA ASN A 9 -2.34 19.04 6.99
C ASN A 9 -3.77 19.13 7.53
N GLU A 10 -4.80 18.81 6.73
CA GLU A 10 -6.19 18.98 7.17
C GLU A 10 -6.63 17.87 8.13
N TRP A 11 -6.28 16.61 7.83
CA TRP A 11 -6.64 15.47 8.68
C TRP A 11 -5.62 15.16 9.77
N ASN A 12 -4.48 15.85 9.79
CA ASN A 12 -3.40 15.64 10.76
C ASN A 12 -2.94 14.18 10.85
N TYR A 13 -2.95 13.47 9.73
CA TYR A 13 -2.51 12.08 9.69
C TYR A 13 -0.99 11.99 9.90
N ASP A 14 -0.57 11.38 11.00
CA ASP A 14 0.84 11.25 11.41
C ASP A 14 1.42 9.84 11.22
N GLY A 15 0.67 8.95 10.55
CA GLY A 15 1.12 7.61 10.19
C GLY A 15 2.04 7.58 8.97
N VAL A 16 2.42 6.38 8.56
CA VAL A 16 3.26 6.13 7.38
C VAL A 16 2.40 5.99 6.14
N LEU A 17 2.79 6.64 5.05
CA LEU A 17 2.20 6.47 3.73
C LEU A 17 3.12 5.59 2.88
N VAL A 18 2.66 4.38 2.59
CA VAL A 18 3.38 3.39 1.77
C VAL A 18 2.75 3.34 0.39
N SER A 19 3.55 3.31 -0.66
CA SER A 19 3.04 3.06 -2.01
C SER A 19 2.52 1.62 -2.13
N ASP A 20 1.65 1.34 -3.08
CA ASP A 20 1.39 -0.02 -3.50
C ASP A 20 2.60 -0.61 -4.23
N TRP A 21 2.62 -1.92 -4.44
CA TRP A 21 3.71 -2.66 -5.07
C TRP A 21 4.07 -2.10 -6.45
N GLY A 22 5.26 -1.51 -6.58
CA GLY A 22 5.75 -0.92 -7.81
C GLY A 22 4.95 0.28 -8.33
N SER A 23 4.01 0.83 -7.57
CA SER A 23 3.10 1.88 -8.07
C SER A 23 3.82 3.18 -8.43
N ILE A 24 4.92 3.52 -7.76
CA ILE A 24 5.74 4.68 -8.15
C ILE A 24 6.32 4.47 -9.55
N GLN A 25 6.85 3.28 -9.85
CA GLN A 25 7.34 2.93 -11.18
C GLN A 25 6.23 2.93 -12.23
N GLN A 26 5.02 2.52 -11.85
CA GLN A 26 3.87 2.49 -12.75
C GLN A 26 3.41 3.88 -13.22
N MET A 27 3.81 4.96 -12.56
CA MET A 27 3.57 6.32 -13.04
C MET A 27 4.15 6.58 -14.43
N ILE A 28 5.18 5.83 -14.84
CA ILE A 28 5.81 5.95 -16.16
C ILE A 28 4.89 5.42 -17.27
N PRO A 29 4.47 4.12 -17.26
CA PRO A 29 3.57 3.61 -18.31
C PRO A 29 2.19 4.27 -18.30
N HIS A 30 1.78 4.87 -17.17
CA HIS A 30 0.56 5.69 -17.10
C HIS A 30 0.73 7.11 -17.68
N GLY A 31 1.92 7.47 -18.16
CA GLY A 31 2.20 8.76 -18.80
C GLY A 31 2.29 9.95 -17.85
N PHE A 32 2.40 9.70 -16.53
CA PHE A 32 2.50 10.76 -15.52
C PHE A 32 3.94 11.21 -15.27
N CYS A 33 4.92 10.35 -15.53
CA CYS A 33 6.34 10.60 -15.39
C CYS A 33 7.11 10.10 -16.61
N ALA A 34 8.16 10.81 -16.99
CA ALA A 34 9.02 10.41 -18.11
C ALA A 34 9.95 9.25 -17.73
N ASP A 35 10.46 9.24 -16.50
CA ASP A 35 11.41 8.26 -16.01
C ASP A 35 11.25 7.99 -14.50
N LEU A 36 12.06 7.05 -13.99
CA LEU A 36 12.02 6.64 -12.59
C LEU A 36 12.52 7.74 -11.64
N LYS A 37 13.42 8.60 -12.09
CA LYS A 37 13.93 9.72 -11.29
C LYS A 37 12.84 10.79 -11.09
N GLU A 38 12.09 11.10 -12.13
CA GLU A 38 10.94 12.00 -12.03
C GLU A 38 9.84 11.40 -11.17
N ALA A 39 9.59 10.10 -11.29
CA ALA A 39 8.63 9.38 -10.45
C ALA A 39 9.02 9.45 -8.96
N ALA A 40 10.30 9.20 -8.63
CA ALA A 40 10.82 9.34 -7.27
C ALA A 40 10.63 10.75 -6.71
N MET A 41 10.99 11.76 -7.49
CA MET A 41 10.83 13.17 -7.12
C MET A 41 9.38 13.53 -6.81
N LYS A 42 8.47 13.18 -7.70
CA LYS A 42 7.03 13.48 -7.54
C LYS A 42 6.44 12.76 -6.32
N ALA A 43 6.78 11.49 -6.12
CA ALA A 43 6.28 10.70 -5.00
C ALA A 43 6.80 11.24 -3.65
N ALA A 44 8.10 11.52 -3.53
CA ALA A 44 8.70 12.07 -2.32
C ALA A 44 8.08 13.45 -1.97
N ASN A 45 8.00 14.35 -2.94
CA ASN A 45 7.37 15.67 -2.75
C ASN A 45 5.86 15.59 -2.48
N ALA A 46 5.21 14.47 -2.82
CA ALA A 46 3.83 14.18 -2.45
C ALA A 46 3.69 13.50 -1.08
N SER A 47 4.75 13.45 -0.27
CA SER A 47 4.76 12.87 1.08
C SER A 47 4.49 11.35 1.13
N VAL A 48 4.88 10.61 0.10
CA VAL A 48 4.93 9.13 0.16
C VAL A 48 6.21 8.74 0.90
N ASP A 49 6.07 8.12 2.07
CA ASP A 49 7.21 7.83 2.95
C ASP A 49 8.00 6.60 2.51
N ILE A 50 7.33 5.60 1.94
CA ILE A 50 7.95 4.32 1.54
C ILE A 50 7.58 3.97 0.09
N ASP A 51 8.59 3.68 -0.71
CA ASP A 51 8.46 3.09 -2.04
C ASP A 51 8.46 1.57 -1.93
N MET A 52 7.29 0.94 -2.13
CA MET A 52 7.17 -0.51 -2.08
C MET A 52 7.64 -1.14 -3.40
N MET A 53 8.84 -1.71 -3.39
CA MET A 53 9.43 -2.50 -4.47
C MET A 53 9.64 -1.78 -5.82
N GLY A 54 9.46 -0.47 -5.87
CA GLY A 54 9.69 0.33 -7.08
C GLY A 54 11.15 0.67 -7.33
N TYR A 55 11.99 0.60 -6.30
CA TYR A 55 13.41 1.00 -6.30
C TYR A 55 13.66 2.46 -6.75
N ALA A 56 12.63 3.27 -6.84
CA ALA A 56 12.74 4.66 -7.25
C ALA A 56 13.53 5.48 -6.22
N TYR A 57 13.21 5.27 -4.94
CA TYR A 57 13.87 5.99 -3.85
C TYR A 57 15.32 5.57 -3.67
N THR A 58 15.60 4.28 -3.63
CA THR A 58 16.96 3.76 -3.43
C THR A 58 17.92 4.14 -4.55
N LYS A 59 17.43 4.36 -5.78
CA LYS A 59 18.25 4.71 -6.93
C LYS A 59 18.44 6.20 -7.13
N HIS A 60 17.49 7.03 -6.67
CA HIS A 60 17.43 8.41 -7.14
C HIS A 60 17.30 9.46 -6.05
N LEU A 61 16.94 9.14 -4.79
CA LEU A 61 16.75 10.17 -3.77
C LEU A 61 18.03 10.90 -3.41
N GLU A 62 19.17 10.23 -3.35
CA GLU A 62 20.46 10.86 -3.07
C GLU A 62 20.74 11.99 -4.07
N ASP A 63 20.69 11.68 -5.35
CA ASP A 63 20.88 12.66 -6.44
C ASP A 63 19.83 13.79 -6.42
N LEU A 64 18.59 13.45 -6.10
CA LEU A 64 17.50 14.43 -6.06
C LEU A 64 17.67 15.43 -4.90
N VAL A 65 18.18 14.97 -3.77
CA VAL A 65 18.53 15.83 -2.63
C VAL A 65 19.74 16.68 -2.98
N ALA A 66 20.82 16.08 -3.51
CA ALA A 66 22.02 16.79 -3.91
C ALA A 66 21.75 17.89 -4.95
N SER A 67 20.78 17.67 -5.86
CA SER A 67 20.35 18.65 -6.86
C SER A 67 19.27 19.63 -6.37
N GLY A 68 18.85 19.56 -5.11
CA GLY A 68 17.81 20.40 -4.52
C GLY A 68 16.38 20.19 -5.05
N LYS A 69 16.14 19.10 -5.80
CA LYS A 69 14.81 18.77 -6.34
C LYS A 69 13.89 18.12 -5.30
N VAL A 70 14.47 17.49 -4.28
CA VAL A 70 13.81 17.01 -3.07
C VAL A 70 14.54 17.62 -1.89
N SER A 71 13.83 18.16 -0.91
CA SER A 71 14.48 18.77 0.25
C SER A 71 14.91 17.67 1.24
N GLU A 72 16.03 17.86 1.91
CA GLU A 72 16.46 17.00 3.02
C GLU A 72 15.37 16.90 4.10
N LYS A 73 14.67 18.00 4.36
CA LYS A 73 13.52 18.04 5.27
C LYS A 73 12.43 17.04 4.88
N THR A 74 12.16 16.84 3.58
CA THR A 74 11.19 15.85 3.08
C THR A 74 11.61 14.43 3.47
N ILE A 75 12.90 14.13 3.34
CA ILE A 75 13.45 12.82 3.74
C ILE A 75 13.36 12.63 5.25
N ASP A 76 13.74 13.64 6.02
CA ASP A 76 13.65 13.63 7.48
C ASP A 76 12.23 13.39 7.98
N GLU A 77 11.24 14.00 7.35
CA GLU A 77 9.83 13.80 7.69
C GLU A 77 9.39 12.35 7.43
N ALA A 78 9.76 11.79 6.29
CA ALA A 78 9.48 10.38 5.97
C ALA A 78 10.14 9.44 6.98
N VAL A 79 11.41 9.65 7.30
CA VAL A 79 12.14 8.87 8.31
C VAL A 79 11.49 8.99 9.69
N ARG A 80 11.09 10.19 10.12
CA ARG A 80 10.38 10.39 11.39
C ARG A 80 9.05 9.64 11.44
N ASN A 81 8.28 9.64 10.36
CA ASN A 81 7.03 8.90 10.30
C ASN A 81 7.26 7.39 10.46
N ILE A 82 8.25 6.85 9.76
CA ILE A 82 8.63 5.44 9.84
C ILE A 82 9.14 5.07 11.25
N LEU A 83 10.04 5.87 11.81
CA LEU A 83 10.56 5.63 13.16
C LEU A 83 9.46 5.72 14.22
N ARG A 84 8.58 6.71 14.13
CA ARG A 84 7.42 6.85 15.03
C ARG A 84 6.54 5.60 15.00
N LEU A 85 6.26 5.07 13.80
CA LEU A 85 5.51 3.82 13.68
C LEU A 85 6.23 2.65 14.35
N LYS A 86 7.54 2.51 14.12
CA LYS A 86 8.36 1.45 14.76
C LYS A 86 8.35 1.57 16.28
N PHE A 87 8.46 2.78 16.83
CA PHE A 87 8.35 3.02 18.28
C PHE A 87 6.97 2.65 18.82
N ARG A 88 5.90 3.08 18.16
CA ARG A 88 4.51 2.74 18.56
C ARG A 88 4.24 1.23 18.55
N LEU A 89 4.88 0.50 17.66
CA LEU A 89 4.80 -0.96 17.57
C LEU A 89 5.72 -1.69 18.57
N GLY A 90 6.55 -0.96 19.33
CA GLY A 90 7.50 -1.55 20.29
C GLY A 90 8.64 -2.34 19.62
N LEU A 91 8.94 -2.08 18.34
CA LEU A 91 9.93 -2.86 17.57
C LEU A 91 11.36 -2.63 18.03
N PHE A 92 11.63 -1.55 18.77
CA PHE A 92 12.94 -1.31 19.37
C PHE A 92 13.13 -2.04 20.71
N ASP A 93 12.03 -2.37 21.39
CA ASP A 93 12.05 -3.12 22.65
C ASP A 93 11.98 -4.62 22.39
N ASN A 94 11.09 -5.06 21.49
CA ASN A 94 10.93 -6.45 21.13
C ASN A 94 10.47 -6.60 19.67
N PRO A 95 11.40 -6.74 18.71
CA PRO A 95 11.09 -6.89 17.28
C PRO A 95 10.61 -8.29 16.92
N TYR A 96 10.67 -9.26 17.84
CA TYR A 96 10.33 -10.66 17.55
C TYR A 96 8.87 -10.95 17.81
N THR A 97 8.23 -11.65 16.88
CA THR A 97 6.90 -12.21 17.10
C THR A 97 6.98 -13.43 18.00
N LYS A 98 6.07 -13.55 18.96
CA LYS A 98 5.90 -14.81 19.69
C LYS A 98 5.38 -15.86 18.72
N VAL A 99 6.17 -16.90 18.50
CA VAL A 99 5.72 -18.06 17.73
C VAL A 99 4.75 -18.85 18.63
N GLU A 100 3.50 -18.46 18.63
CA GLU A 100 2.45 -19.27 19.25
C GLU A 100 2.12 -20.47 18.35
N LYS A 101 1.60 -21.55 18.98
CA LYS A 101 1.12 -22.74 18.27
C LYS A 101 0.28 -22.30 17.07
N LYS A 102 0.51 -22.91 15.90
CA LYS A 102 -0.22 -22.64 14.66
C LYS A 102 -1.71 -22.43 14.94
N LEU A 103 -2.19 -21.21 14.68
CA LEU A 103 -3.62 -20.97 14.65
C LEU A 103 -4.25 -21.97 13.66
N PRO A 104 -5.36 -22.60 13.97
CA PRO A 104 -6.00 -23.53 13.05
C PRO A 104 -6.42 -22.76 11.79
N TYR A 105 -5.70 -23.01 10.70
CA TYR A 105 -6.14 -22.57 9.38
C TYR A 105 -7.32 -23.43 8.96
N TYR A 106 -8.25 -22.85 8.23
CA TYR A 106 -9.41 -23.57 7.70
C TYR A 106 -10.36 -24.11 8.79
N THR A 107 -10.69 -23.29 9.77
CA THR A 107 -11.76 -23.63 10.72
C THR A 107 -13.07 -23.88 9.98
N ALA A 108 -13.96 -24.71 10.52
CA ALA A 108 -15.27 -24.96 9.94
C ALA A 108 -16.05 -23.67 9.68
N GLU A 109 -15.94 -22.69 10.58
CA GLU A 109 -16.54 -21.36 10.42
C GLU A 109 -15.93 -20.58 9.25
N SER A 110 -14.60 -20.57 9.12
CA SER A 110 -13.91 -19.87 8.01
C SER A 110 -14.27 -20.50 6.66
N LEU A 111 -14.34 -21.83 6.59
CA LEU A 111 -14.76 -22.54 5.38
C LEU A 111 -16.23 -22.27 5.03
N ALA A 112 -17.11 -22.21 6.01
CA ALA A 112 -18.52 -21.88 5.79
C ALA A 112 -18.67 -20.44 5.27
N LYS A 113 -17.93 -19.48 5.84
CA LYS A 113 -17.90 -18.07 5.36
C LYS A 113 -17.36 -17.97 3.94
N ALA A 114 -16.25 -18.64 3.64
CA ALA A 114 -15.68 -18.65 2.28
C ALA A 114 -16.64 -19.25 1.25
N LYS A 115 -17.29 -20.39 1.59
CA LYS A 115 -18.30 -21.01 0.74
C LYS A 115 -19.47 -20.05 0.50
N ARG A 116 -19.98 -19.41 1.54
CA ARG A 116 -21.09 -18.46 1.44
C ARG A 116 -20.72 -17.28 0.55
N ALA A 117 -19.54 -16.67 0.77
CA ALA A 117 -19.06 -15.57 -0.06
C ALA A 117 -18.95 -15.97 -1.54
N ALA A 118 -18.38 -17.14 -1.83
CA ALA A 118 -18.30 -17.67 -3.20
C ALA A 118 -19.67 -17.90 -3.83
N MET A 119 -20.65 -18.42 -3.08
CA MET A 119 -22.02 -18.62 -3.58
C MET A 119 -22.73 -17.29 -3.85
N GLU A 120 -22.58 -16.30 -2.97
CA GLU A 120 -23.24 -15.00 -3.08
C GLU A 120 -22.59 -14.09 -4.13
N SER A 121 -21.32 -14.30 -4.47
CA SER A 121 -20.63 -13.54 -5.51
C SER A 121 -20.92 -14.00 -6.93
N ALA A 122 -21.50 -15.19 -7.12
CA ALA A 122 -21.82 -15.70 -8.44
C ALA A 122 -23.11 -15.07 -8.99
N VAL A 123 -22.98 -14.38 -10.13
CA VAL A 123 -24.11 -13.75 -10.83
C VAL A 123 -24.34 -14.45 -12.15
N LEU A 124 -25.53 -15.06 -12.31
CA LEU A 124 -25.93 -15.67 -13.57
C LEU A 124 -26.56 -14.62 -14.50
N LEU A 125 -25.76 -14.10 -15.42
CA LEU A 125 -26.23 -13.05 -16.36
C LEU A 125 -27.17 -13.59 -17.43
N LYS A 126 -26.95 -14.84 -17.89
CA LYS A 126 -27.77 -15.49 -18.92
C LYS A 126 -27.76 -17.01 -18.72
N ASN A 127 -28.91 -17.65 -18.85
CA ASN A 127 -29.04 -19.10 -18.88
C ASN A 127 -29.88 -19.56 -20.07
N ASN A 128 -29.25 -20.21 -21.02
CA ASN A 128 -29.91 -20.78 -22.22
C ASN A 128 -30.43 -22.22 -21.98
N GLY A 129 -30.71 -22.60 -20.73
CA GLY A 129 -31.16 -23.92 -20.37
C GLY A 129 -30.05 -24.96 -20.09
N VAL A 130 -28.79 -24.54 -20.17
CA VAL A 130 -27.63 -25.41 -19.88
C VAL A 130 -27.58 -25.76 -18.39
N MET A 131 -27.84 -24.79 -17.50
CA MET A 131 -27.93 -25.02 -16.07
C MET A 131 -29.38 -25.41 -15.70
N ARG A 132 -29.61 -26.73 -15.57
CA ARG A 132 -30.90 -27.27 -15.13
C ARG A 132 -31.04 -27.15 -13.60
N GLY A 133 -32.22 -26.74 -13.14
CA GLY A 133 -32.58 -26.74 -11.70
C GLY A 133 -32.50 -25.36 -11.01
N LEU A 134 -32.07 -24.29 -11.67
CA LEU A 134 -32.23 -22.95 -11.13
C LEU A 134 -33.67 -22.45 -11.39
N ARG A 135 -34.58 -22.81 -10.47
CA ARG A 135 -35.91 -22.16 -10.46
C ARG A 135 -35.73 -20.71 -10.01
N LYS A 136 -36.34 -19.79 -10.76
CA LYS A 136 -36.53 -18.41 -10.28
C LYS A 136 -37.26 -18.47 -8.94
N ARG A 137 -36.66 -17.98 -7.89
CA ARG A 137 -37.37 -17.59 -6.66
C ARG A 137 -37.94 -16.21 -6.82
#